data_803e5c67ebf0bea8e87e33ea5522f519
#
_entry.id   803e5c67ebf0bea8e87e33ea5522f519
#
_cell.length_a   1.000
_cell.length_b   1.000
_cell.length_c   1.000
_cell.angle_alpha   90.00
_cell.angle_beta   90.00
_cell.angle_gamma   90.00
#
_symmetry.space_group_name_H-M   'P 1'
#
loop_
_entity.id
_entity.type
_entity.pdbx_description
1 polymer ?
#
loop_
_entity_poly.entity_id
_entity_poly.type
_entity_poly.pdbx_seq_one_letter_code
_entity_poly.pdbx_strand_id
1 'polypeptide(L)'
;MLMKIQTSIHPSSIIEEGAQLGEGVRIGPFCHVSADAVIGDRVELVSHVSVMGATTIGAATKVYPMAILGGPPQNTKHKGGRTTLVIGENCTIREGVTMHLGTDSSRGETTVGDNGNFLAYAHIAHDCVVGRNATFANGATLGGHCEIGDNVYIGGLSAVHQFVRVGDNAFLGGCSAFVGDVIPYAIAAGNRASLRGLNIIGLKRSGLPRAEIYLLRRAYRMIFDRSRTVAENVEIAKTEFASSPTAMKIIDFITSRGKRHYAVPSLKGGGDDDDGDDEG
;
A
#
# COMPACT_ATOMS: atom_id res chain seq x y z
N MET A 1 -4.93 3.03 38.77
CA MET A 1 -6.26 2.54 38.36
C MET A 1 -6.50 3.04 36.93
N LEU A 2 -6.24 2.21 35.92
CA LEU A 2 -6.50 2.56 34.53
C LEU A 2 -8.02 2.64 34.38
N MET A 3 -8.54 3.82 34.00
CA MET A 3 -9.96 3.94 33.62
C MET A 3 -10.20 3.00 32.44
N LYS A 4 -11.09 2.03 32.59
CA LYS A 4 -11.59 1.25 31.43
C LYS A 4 -12.26 2.20 30.47
N ILE A 5 -11.74 2.30 29.27
CA ILE A 5 -12.39 3.08 28.20
C ILE A 5 -13.66 2.31 27.81
N GLN A 6 -14.81 2.90 28.06
CA GLN A 6 -16.10 2.24 27.81
C GLN A 6 -16.39 2.19 26.30
N THR A 7 -16.78 1.04 25.81
CA THR A 7 -17.32 0.89 24.45
C THR A 7 -18.63 1.65 24.33
N SER A 8 -18.80 2.43 23.24
CA SER A 8 -20.00 3.21 22.96
C SER A 8 -20.52 2.95 21.57
N ILE A 9 -21.80 2.65 21.44
CA ILE A 9 -22.47 2.35 20.17
C ILE A 9 -23.69 3.28 20.06
N HIS A 10 -23.76 4.03 18.95
CA HIS A 10 -24.93 4.89 18.69
C HIS A 10 -26.16 4.02 18.40
N PRO A 11 -27.34 4.34 18.95
CA PRO A 11 -28.53 3.49 18.83
C PRO A 11 -29.08 3.33 17.40
N SER A 12 -28.66 4.17 16.45
CA SER A 12 -29.03 4.02 15.04
C SER A 12 -28.08 3.09 14.25
N SER A 13 -27.08 2.49 14.90
CA SER A 13 -26.16 1.57 14.24
C SER A 13 -26.60 0.13 14.42
N ILE A 14 -26.33 -0.69 13.43
CA ILE A 14 -26.68 -2.12 13.40
C ILE A 14 -25.40 -2.91 13.59
N ILE A 15 -25.33 -3.65 14.69
CA ILE A 15 -24.28 -4.62 14.95
C ILE A 15 -24.93 -6.00 14.90
N GLU A 16 -24.58 -6.79 13.91
CA GLU A 16 -25.15 -8.14 13.76
C GLU A 16 -24.69 -9.06 14.90
N GLU A 17 -25.55 -10.00 15.30
CA GLU A 17 -25.21 -11.01 16.30
C GLU A 17 -24.04 -11.89 15.78
N GLY A 18 -22.97 -12.01 16.58
CA GLY A 18 -21.72 -12.68 16.19
C GLY A 18 -20.56 -11.74 15.99
N ALA A 19 -20.77 -10.44 15.70
CA ALA A 19 -19.72 -9.46 15.62
C ALA A 19 -18.93 -9.35 16.93
N GLN A 20 -17.59 -9.32 16.82
CA GLN A 20 -16.69 -9.21 17.96
C GLN A 20 -16.18 -7.77 18.09
N LEU A 21 -16.39 -7.16 19.25
CA LEU A 21 -15.94 -5.80 19.54
C LEU A 21 -14.95 -5.81 20.70
N GLY A 22 -13.79 -5.15 20.48
CA GLY A 22 -12.78 -4.95 21.51
C GLY A 22 -13.17 -3.91 22.56
N GLU A 23 -12.25 -3.64 23.49
CA GLU A 23 -12.44 -2.66 24.55
C GLU A 23 -12.35 -1.21 24.00
N GLY A 24 -13.24 -0.34 24.46
CA GLY A 24 -13.21 1.09 24.13
C GLY A 24 -13.55 1.42 22.67
N VAL A 25 -14.19 0.51 21.94
CA VAL A 25 -14.68 0.75 20.58
C VAL A 25 -15.74 1.85 20.57
N ARG A 26 -15.68 2.77 19.61
CA ARG A 26 -16.67 3.82 19.41
C ARG A 26 -17.32 3.67 18.04
N ILE A 27 -18.62 3.46 18.03
CA ILE A 27 -19.42 3.33 16.79
C ILE A 27 -20.44 4.47 16.76
N GLY A 28 -20.22 5.42 15.87
CA GLY A 28 -21.10 6.57 15.61
C GLY A 28 -22.37 6.17 14.84
N PRO A 29 -23.21 7.14 14.45
CA PRO A 29 -24.52 6.86 13.88
C PRO A 29 -24.47 6.19 12.51
N PHE A 30 -25.50 5.38 12.24
CA PHE A 30 -25.75 4.74 10.94
C PHE A 30 -24.61 3.84 10.43
N CYS A 31 -23.83 3.24 11.33
CA CYS A 31 -22.86 2.23 10.97
C CYS A 31 -23.52 0.84 10.91
N HIS A 32 -22.96 -0.03 10.07
CA HIS A 32 -23.33 -1.44 9.99
C HIS A 32 -22.09 -2.30 10.18
N VAL A 33 -22.15 -3.30 11.06
CA VAL A 33 -21.08 -4.26 11.33
C VAL A 33 -21.65 -5.68 11.19
N SER A 34 -21.12 -6.44 10.24
CA SER A 34 -21.56 -7.84 9.96
C SER A 34 -21.19 -8.80 11.07
N ALA A 35 -21.90 -9.91 11.18
CA ALA A 35 -21.72 -10.96 12.16
C ALA A 35 -20.32 -11.57 12.23
N ASP A 36 -19.63 -11.69 11.08
CA ASP A 36 -18.27 -12.26 10.99
C ASP A 36 -17.15 -11.22 11.24
N ALA A 37 -17.50 -9.96 11.51
CA ALA A 37 -16.52 -8.89 11.69
C ALA A 37 -15.86 -8.94 13.08
N VAL A 38 -14.56 -8.59 13.12
CA VAL A 38 -13.77 -8.44 14.35
C VAL A 38 -13.21 -7.04 14.40
N ILE A 39 -13.65 -6.27 15.40
CA ILE A 39 -13.24 -4.87 15.61
C ILE A 39 -12.29 -4.82 16.82
N GLY A 40 -11.06 -4.43 16.61
CA GLY A 40 -10.04 -4.33 17.65
C GLY A 40 -10.29 -3.21 18.65
N ASP A 41 -9.47 -3.18 19.70
CA ASP A 41 -9.59 -2.21 20.79
C ASP A 41 -9.48 -0.76 20.28
N ARG A 42 -10.26 0.14 20.87
CA ARG A 42 -10.22 1.59 20.58
C ARG A 42 -10.44 1.98 19.12
N VAL A 43 -10.96 1.08 18.30
CA VAL A 43 -11.39 1.43 16.94
C VAL A 43 -12.52 2.45 17.00
N GLU A 44 -12.48 3.42 16.11
CA GLU A 44 -13.52 4.43 15.94
C GLU A 44 -14.14 4.35 14.54
N LEU A 45 -15.43 4.00 14.46
CA LEU A 45 -16.24 4.13 13.25
C LEU A 45 -17.06 5.43 13.39
N VAL A 46 -16.73 6.47 12.60
CA VAL A 46 -17.28 7.82 12.81
C VAL A 46 -18.78 7.89 12.52
N SER A 47 -19.22 7.54 11.33
CA SER A 47 -20.65 7.41 10.96
C SER A 47 -20.79 6.81 9.56
N HIS A 48 -21.95 6.18 9.26
CA HIS A 48 -22.24 5.63 7.92
C HIS A 48 -21.12 4.71 7.39
N VAL A 49 -20.44 4.01 8.27
CA VAL A 49 -19.40 3.03 7.92
C VAL A 49 -20.05 1.66 7.78
N SER A 50 -19.70 0.93 6.72
CA SER A 50 -20.09 -0.47 6.55
C SER A 50 -18.88 -1.37 6.70
N VAL A 51 -18.90 -2.26 7.72
CA VAL A 51 -17.92 -3.34 7.89
C VAL A 51 -18.62 -4.64 7.55
N MET A 52 -18.24 -5.23 6.42
CA MET A 52 -18.94 -6.35 5.80
C MET A 52 -18.12 -7.64 5.86
N GLY A 53 -18.81 -8.78 5.83
CA GLY A 53 -18.18 -10.11 5.76
C GLY A 53 -17.15 -10.35 6.86
N ALA A 54 -16.22 -11.25 6.65
CA ALA A 54 -15.17 -11.61 7.59
C ALA A 54 -14.02 -10.56 7.56
N THR A 55 -14.31 -9.37 8.07
CA THR A 55 -13.36 -8.25 8.12
C THR A 55 -12.82 -8.06 9.53
N THR A 56 -11.49 -8.08 9.66
CA THR A 56 -10.79 -7.74 10.91
C THR A 56 -10.21 -6.33 10.80
N ILE A 57 -10.45 -5.48 11.80
CA ILE A 57 -9.87 -4.14 11.91
C ILE A 57 -9.01 -4.08 13.17
N GLY A 58 -7.72 -3.82 13.02
CA GLY A 58 -6.75 -3.71 14.10
C GLY A 58 -7.00 -2.52 15.02
N ALA A 59 -6.43 -2.60 16.22
CA ALA A 59 -6.64 -1.64 17.29
C ALA A 59 -6.32 -0.19 16.90
N ALA A 60 -7.00 0.76 17.53
CA ALA A 60 -6.82 2.21 17.36
C ALA A 60 -6.96 2.72 15.92
N THR A 61 -7.53 1.93 15.02
CA THR A 61 -7.85 2.35 13.65
C THR A 61 -9.08 3.25 13.65
N LYS A 62 -9.03 4.34 12.88
CA LYS A 62 -10.12 5.30 12.72
C LYS A 62 -10.69 5.26 11.31
N VAL A 63 -12.01 5.06 11.22
CA VAL A 63 -12.74 4.93 9.95
C VAL A 63 -13.74 6.08 9.82
N TYR A 64 -13.61 6.85 8.77
CA TYR A 64 -14.40 8.03 8.47
C TYR A 64 -15.66 7.70 7.64
N PRO A 65 -16.60 8.65 7.54
CA PRO A 65 -17.91 8.38 6.95
C PRO A 65 -17.87 7.81 5.54
N MET A 66 -18.86 6.96 5.23
CA MET A 66 -19.08 6.34 3.92
C MET A 66 -17.99 5.33 3.49
N ALA A 67 -17.06 4.97 4.36
CA ALA A 67 -16.12 3.89 4.05
C ALA A 67 -16.84 2.53 4.04
N ILE A 68 -16.46 1.66 3.09
CA ILE A 68 -16.99 0.30 2.94
C ILE A 68 -15.82 -0.67 3.01
N LEU A 69 -15.74 -1.44 4.09
CA LEU A 69 -14.66 -2.37 4.37
C LEU A 69 -15.20 -3.80 4.32
N GLY A 70 -14.55 -4.66 3.55
CA GLY A 70 -14.98 -6.05 3.39
C GLY A 70 -16.12 -6.25 2.39
N GLY A 71 -16.31 -5.32 1.46
CA GLY A 71 -17.24 -5.53 0.36
C GLY A 71 -16.87 -6.78 -0.46
N PRO A 72 -17.84 -7.45 -1.11
CA PRO A 72 -17.57 -8.61 -1.94
C PRO A 72 -16.59 -8.26 -3.07
N PRO A 73 -15.67 -9.18 -3.43
CA PRO A 73 -14.67 -8.89 -4.46
C PRO A 73 -15.34 -8.60 -5.82
N GLN A 74 -14.90 -7.53 -6.48
CA GLN A 74 -15.32 -7.20 -7.84
C GLN A 74 -14.65 -8.12 -8.87
N ASN A 75 -14.94 -9.41 -8.76
CA ASN A 75 -14.35 -10.45 -9.61
C ASN A 75 -15.42 -11.45 -10.04
N THR A 76 -15.67 -11.55 -11.34
CA THR A 76 -16.69 -12.44 -11.92
C THR A 76 -16.37 -13.92 -11.71
N LYS A 77 -15.15 -14.29 -11.34
CA LYS A 77 -14.72 -15.66 -11.05
C LYS A 77 -14.95 -16.07 -9.60
N HIS A 78 -15.21 -15.11 -8.71
CA HIS A 78 -15.55 -15.41 -7.32
C HIS A 78 -16.92 -16.11 -7.24
N LYS A 79 -16.97 -17.21 -6.52
CA LYS A 79 -18.18 -18.08 -6.42
C LYS A 79 -18.87 -17.99 -5.05
N GLY A 80 -18.48 -16.98 -4.22
CA GLY A 80 -19.07 -16.77 -2.90
C GLY A 80 -18.46 -17.61 -1.78
N GLY A 81 -17.26 -18.16 -1.98
CA GLY A 81 -16.50 -18.80 -0.92
C GLY A 81 -16.15 -17.83 0.21
N ARG A 82 -15.91 -18.36 1.42
CA ARG A 82 -15.50 -17.54 2.58
C ARG A 82 -14.11 -16.96 2.34
N THR A 83 -14.02 -15.64 2.34
CA THR A 83 -12.77 -14.88 2.15
C THR A 83 -12.71 -13.75 3.16
N THR A 84 -11.52 -13.17 3.36
CA THR A 84 -11.26 -12.24 4.45
C THR A 84 -10.65 -10.91 3.96
N LEU A 85 -10.84 -9.88 4.80
CA LEU A 85 -10.07 -8.64 4.77
C LEU A 85 -9.46 -8.44 6.16
N VAL A 86 -8.14 -8.25 6.22
CA VAL A 86 -7.43 -7.96 7.47
C VAL A 86 -6.77 -6.58 7.37
N ILE A 87 -7.16 -5.68 8.25
CA ILE A 87 -6.61 -4.32 8.36
C ILE A 87 -5.84 -4.24 9.68
N GLY A 88 -4.60 -3.75 9.61
CA GLY A 88 -3.72 -3.58 10.75
C GLY A 88 -4.14 -2.49 11.73
N GLU A 89 -3.28 -2.22 12.69
CA GLU A 89 -3.50 -1.26 13.75
C GLU A 89 -3.17 0.18 13.34
N ASN A 90 -3.72 1.16 14.06
CA ASN A 90 -3.42 2.59 13.93
C ASN A 90 -3.64 3.15 12.51
N CYS A 91 -4.50 2.54 11.71
CA CYS A 91 -4.80 3.03 10.37
C CYS A 91 -5.77 4.22 10.41
N THR A 92 -5.62 5.12 9.44
CA THR A 92 -6.59 6.19 9.16
C THR A 92 -7.25 5.90 7.82
N ILE A 93 -8.56 5.65 7.83
CA ILE A 93 -9.35 5.29 6.65
C ILE A 93 -10.37 6.40 6.43
N ARG A 94 -10.14 7.24 5.42
CA ARG A 94 -10.92 8.45 5.16
C ARG A 94 -12.21 8.15 4.40
N GLU A 95 -12.93 9.21 4.12
CA GLU A 95 -14.29 9.20 3.57
C GLU A 95 -14.36 8.44 2.26
N GLY A 96 -15.37 7.56 2.13
CA GLY A 96 -15.64 6.83 0.89
C GLY A 96 -14.57 5.85 0.45
N VAL A 97 -13.61 5.51 1.29
CA VAL A 97 -12.62 4.45 1.01
C VAL A 97 -13.33 3.11 0.88
N THR A 98 -12.90 2.31 -0.09
CA THR A 98 -13.41 0.95 -0.27
C THR A 98 -12.26 -0.06 -0.24
N MET A 99 -12.44 -1.15 0.54
CA MET A 99 -11.51 -2.27 0.60
C MET A 99 -12.30 -3.57 0.48
N HIS A 100 -11.90 -4.46 -0.44
CA HIS A 100 -12.65 -5.68 -0.74
C HIS A 100 -12.02 -6.91 -0.10
N LEU A 101 -12.84 -7.91 0.18
CA LEU A 101 -12.39 -9.25 0.58
C LEU A 101 -11.53 -9.89 -0.52
N GLY A 102 -10.76 -10.92 -0.18
CA GLY A 102 -10.10 -11.77 -1.16
C GLY A 102 -11.06 -12.58 -2.01
N THR A 103 -10.53 -13.39 -2.95
CA THR A 103 -11.33 -14.29 -3.78
C THR A 103 -11.05 -15.75 -3.45
N ASP A 104 -12.07 -16.61 -3.55
CA ASP A 104 -11.96 -18.06 -3.34
C ASP A 104 -11.12 -18.77 -4.42
N SER A 105 -10.89 -18.09 -5.53
CA SER A 105 -10.04 -18.58 -6.63
C SER A 105 -8.57 -18.20 -6.52
N SER A 106 -8.18 -17.45 -5.46
CA SER A 106 -6.80 -16.96 -5.25
C SER A 106 -6.38 -17.06 -3.78
N ARG A 107 -5.86 -15.98 -3.18
CA ARG A 107 -5.37 -15.94 -1.79
C ARG A 107 -6.48 -16.17 -0.76
N GLY A 108 -7.71 -15.83 -1.10
CA GLY A 108 -8.82 -15.82 -0.16
C GLY A 108 -8.77 -14.64 0.84
N GLU A 109 -7.77 -13.78 0.74
CA GLU A 109 -7.54 -12.71 1.71
C GLU A 109 -6.96 -11.46 1.06
N THR A 110 -7.45 -10.29 1.50
CA THR A 110 -6.83 -8.98 1.28
C THR A 110 -6.23 -8.51 2.61
N THR A 111 -4.98 -8.05 2.59
CA THR A 111 -4.28 -7.60 3.81
C THR A 111 -3.78 -6.18 3.69
N VAL A 112 -3.90 -5.42 4.78
CA VAL A 112 -3.40 -4.05 4.94
C VAL A 112 -2.61 -3.98 6.24
N GLY A 113 -1.36 -3.55 6.16
CA GLY A 113 -0.46 -3.41 7.31
C GLY A 113 -0.79 -2.22 8.20
N ASP A 114 -0.07 -2.13 9.32
CA ASP A 114 -0.26 -1.12 10.35
C ASP A 114 0.10 0.31 9.88
N ASN A 115 -0.44 1.31 10.58
CA ASN A 115 -0.17 2.73 10.38
C ASN A 115 -0.47 3.23 8.96
N GLY A 116 -1.35 2.55 8.22
CA GLY A 116 -1.77 2.96 6.89
C GLY A 116 -2.62 4.24 6.90
N ASN A 117 -2.43 5.10 5.90
CA ASN A 117 -3.19 6.32 5.72
C ASN A 117 -3.88 6.31 4.34
N PHE A 118 -5.19 6.06 4.33
CA PHE A 118 -5.99 5.93 3.12
C PHE A 118 -6.90 7.14 3.00
N LEU A 119 -6.54 8.08 2.11
CA LEU A 119 -7.29 9.32 1.93
C LEU A 119 -8.58 9.07 1.14
N ALA A 120 -9.43 10.11 1.08
CA ALA A 120 -10.78 9.99 0.57
C ALA A 120 -10.84 9.30 -0.81
N TYR A 121 -11.79 8.37 -0.93
CA TYR A 121 -12.08 7.57 -2.14
C TYR A 121 -10.93 6.68 -2.62
N ALA A 122 -9.91 6.40 -1.80
CA ALA A 122 -8.94 5.39 -2.13
C ALA A 122 -9.61 4.00 -2.22
N HIS A 123 -9.10 3.14 -3.12
CA HIS A 123 -9.65 1.81 -3.34
C HIS A 123 -8.58 0.72 -3.28
N ILE A 124 -8.84 -0.32 -2.50
CA ILE A 124 -8.04 -1.55 -2.45
C ILE A 124 -8.93 -2.71 -2.93
N ALA A 125 -8.60 -3.26 -4.10
CA ALA A 125 -9.30 -4.42 -4.64
C ALA A 125 -8.91 -5.73 -3.91
N HIS A 126 -9.56 -6.80 -4.31
CA HIS A 126 -9.42 -8.14 -3.76
C HIS A 126 -7.99 -8.70 -3.88
N ASP A 127 -7.61 -9.56 -2.94
CA ASP A 127 -6.34 -10.31 -2.92
C ASP A 127 -5.08 -9.43 -2.90
N CYS A 128 -5.21 -8.13 -2.59
CA CYS A 128 -4.07 -7.24 -2.43
C CYS A 128 -3.34 -7.47 -1.10
N VAL A 129 -2.03 -7.20 -1.11
CA VAL A 129 -1.19 -7.11 0.07
C VAL A 129 -0.64 -5.69 0.13
N VAL A 130 -0.93 -4.97 1.21
CA VAL A 130 -0.41 -3.63 1.44
C VAL A 130 0.44 -3.65 2.70
N GLY A 131 1.67 -3.20 2.60
CA GLY A 131 2.62 -3.12 3.71
C GLY A 131 2.29 -2.02 4.72
N ARG A 132 3.15 -1.87 5.72
CA ARG A 132 2.99 -0.89 6.80
C ARG A 132 3.32 0.53 6.36
N ASN A 133 2.74 1.52 7.05
CA ASN A 133 2.98 2.95 6.82
C ASN A 133 2.67 3.38 5.36
N ALA A 134 1.83 2.66 4.65
CA ALA A 134 1.45 3.02 3.29
C ALA A 134 0.52 4.25 3.29
N THR A 135 0.71 5.15 2.34
CA THR A 135 -0.18 6.30 2.14
C THR A 135 -0.78 6.26 0.74
N PHE A 136 -2.10 6.27 0.69
CA PHE A 136 -2.88 6.36 -0.54
C PHE A 136 -3.55 7.74 -0.58
N ALA A 137 -3.13 8.59 -1.49
CA ALA A 137 -3.77 9.89 -1.67
C ALA A 137 -5.17 9.75 -2.29
N ASN A 138 -5.93 10.84 -2.33
CA ASN A 138 -7.33 10.85 -2.77
C ASN A 138 -7.53 10.15 -4.11
N GLY A 139 -8.44 9.17 -4.15
CA GLY A 139 -8.79 8.43 -5.35
C GLY A 139 -7.69 7.48 -5.88
N ALA A 140 -6.63 7.23 -5.12
CA ALA A 140 -5.63 6.23 -5.49
C ALA A 140 -6.25 4.83 -5.49
N THR A 141 -6.01 4.05 -6.55
CA THR A 141 -6.73 2.80 -6.79
C THR A 141 -5.78 1.64 -7.08
N LEU A 142 -5.97 0.51 -6.38
CA LEU A 142 -5.34 -0.76 -6.71
C LEU A 142 -6.30 -1.67 -7.46
N GLY A 143 -5.84 -2.27 -8.54
CA GLY A 143 -6.44 -3.48 -9.11
C GLY A 143 -6.15 -4.70 -8.25
N GLY A 144 -6.86 -5.81 -8.47
CA GLY A 144 -6.69 -7.04 -7.70
C GLY A 144 -5.26 -7.60 -7.71
N HIS A 145 -4.89 -8.32 -6.65
CA HIS A 145 -3.61 -9.01 -6.51
C HIS A 145 -2.35 -8.12 -6.53
N CYS A 146 -2.48 -6.83 -6.24
CA CYS A 146 -1.32 -5.95 -6.09
C CYS A 146 -0.58 -6.26 -4.79
N GLU A 147 0.75 -6.14 -4.84
CA GLU A 147 1.63 -6.26 -3.67
C GLU A 147 2.36 -4.93 -3.46
N ILE A 148 2.03 -4.24 -2.38
CA ILE A 148 2.57 -2.93 -2.04
C ILE A 148 3.46 -3.08 -0.80
N GLY A 149 4.72 -2.67 -0.90
CA GLY A 149 5.68 -2.72 0.19
C GLY A 149 5.43 -1.71 1.30
N ASP A 150 6.32 -1.69 2.27
CA ASP A 150 6.30 -0.76 3.40
C ASP A 150 6.65 0.68 2.98
N ASN A 151 6.05 1.67 3.64
CA ASN A 151 6.32 3.10 3.44
C ASN A 151 6.09 3.61 2.00
N VAL A 152 5.21 2.96 1.24
CA VAL A 152 4.87 3.37 -0.12
C VAL A 152 3.91 4.56 -0.09
N TYR A 153 4.15 5.55 -0.94
CA TYR A 153 3.23 6.64 -1.20
C TYR A 153 2.63 6.50 -2.60
N ILE A 154 1.31 6.47 -2.71
CA ILE A 154 0.58 6.45 -3.99
C ILE A 154 -0.14 7.78 -4.16
N GLY A 155 0.26 8.54 -5.15
CA GLY A 155 -0.28 9.86 -5.48
C GLY A 155 -1.76 9.82 -5.88
N GLY A 156 -2.44 10.94 -5.69
CA GLY A 156 -3.87 11.05 -5.97
C GLY A 156 -4.24 10.75 -7.41
N LEU A 157 -5.44 10.19 -7.61
CA LEU A 157 -6.00 9.82 -8.91
C LEU A 157 -5.08 8.88 -9.73
N SER A 158 -4.25 8.09 -9.04
CA SER A 158 -3.38 7.11 -9.68
C SER A 158 -4.01 5.73 -9.65
N ALA A 159 -3.73 4.93 -10.69
CA ALA A 159 -4.20 3.56 -10.81
C ALA A 159 -3.05 2.57 -10.94
N VAL A 160 -3.03 1.56 -10.09
CA VAL A 160 -2.07 0.45 -10.14
C VAL A 160 -2.79 -0.77 -10.74
N HIS A 161 -2.27 -1.27 -11.87
CA HIS A 161 -2.87 -2.40 -12.57
C HIS A 161 -2.73 -3.68 -11.75
N GLN A 162 -3.69 -4.60 -11.91
CA GLN A 162 -3.68 -5.90 -11.22
C GLN A 162 -2.34 -6.65 -11.37
N PHE A 163 -1.92 -7.33 -10.30
CA PHE A 163 -0.66 -8.11 -10.20
C PHE A 163 0.61 -7.27 -10.24
N VAL A 164 0.54 -5.95 -10.14
CA VAL A 164 1.73 -5.09 -10.03
C VAL A 164 2.27 -5.17 -8.60
N ARG A 165 3.60 -5.25 -8.49
CA ARG A 165 4.33 -5.14 -7.24
C ARG A 165 4.96 -3.75 -7.14
N VAL A 166 4.88 -3.16 -5.96
CA VAL A 166 5.54 -1.88 -5.64
C VAL A 166 6.46 -2.12 -4.44
N GLY A 167 7.74 -1.92 -4.64
CA GLY A 167 8.74 -2.13 -3.59
C GLY A 167 8.71 -1.05 -2.50
N ASP A 168 9.30 -1.35 -1.35
CA ASP A 168 9.31 -0.47 -0.19
C ASP A 168 9.86 0.91 -0.51
N ASN A 169 9.32 1.92 0.20
CA ASN A 169 9.73 3.33 0.09
C ASN A 169 9.59 3.93 -1.32
N ALA A 170 8.87 3.27 -2.23
CA ALA A 170 8.58 3.84 -3.54
C ALA A 170 7.57 4.99 -3.44
N PHE A 171 7.74 5.97 -4.33
CA PHE A 171 6.83 7.10 -4.49
C PHE A 171 6.19 7.04 -5.89
N LEU A 172 4.89 6.88 -5.92
CA LEU A 172 4.09 6.86 -7.13
C LEU A 172 3.44 8.23 -7.34
N GLY A 173 3.82 8.91 -8.41
CA GLY A 173 3.31 10.26 -8.72
C GLY A 173 1.81 10.26 -9.02
N GLY A 174 1.13 11.37 -8.70
CA GLY A 174 -0.30 11.53 -8.96
C GLY A 174 -0.68 11.48 -10.45
N CYS A 175 -1.97 11.24 -10.74
CA CYS A 175 -2.53 11.16 -12.10
C CYS A 175 -1.76 10.19 -13.01
N SER A 176 -1.29 9.07 -12.46
CA SER A 176 -0.43 8.11 -13.16
C SER A 176 -1.06 6.73 -13.26
N ALA A 177 -0.68 5.96 -14.30
CA ALA A 177 -1.10 4.59 -14.52
C ALA A 177 0.11 3.63 -14.46
N PHE A 178 0.13 2.75 -13.47
CA PHE A 178 1.22 1.81 -13.22
C PHE A 178 0.85 0.43 -13.77
N VAL A 179 1.42 0.05 -14.90
CA VAL A 179 1.15 -1.23 -15.58
C VAL A 179 2.27 -2.26 -15.37
N GLY A 180 3.40 -1.85 -14.80
CA GLY A 180 4.56 -2.67 -14.47
C GLY A 180 4.99 -2.48 -13.02
N ASP A 181 5.78 -3.43 -12.53
CA ASP A 181 6.33 -3.41 -11.18
C ASP A 181 7.22 -2.17 -10.96
N VAL A 182 7.14 -1.57 -9.78
CA VAL A 182 7.97 -0.42 -9.39
C VAL A 182 8.98 -0.88 -8.33
N ILE A 183 10.25 -0.75 -8.64
CA ILE A 183 11.34 -1.18 -7.76
C ILE A 183 11.35 -0.40 -6.43
N PRO A 184 11.89 -0.98 -5.34
CA PRO A 184 12.06 -0.27 -4.08
C PRO A 184 12.79 1.05 -4.25
N TYR A 185 12.41 2.03 -3.41
CA TYR A 185 13.03 3.35 -3.34
C TYR A 185 12.87 4.24 -4.57
N ALA A 186 12.14 3.82 -5.60
CA ALA A 186 12.01 4.59 -6.83
C ALA A 186 10.90 5.63 -6.77
N ILE A 187 11.05 6.67 -7.58
CA ILE A 187 9.95 7.52 -8.02
C ILE A 187 9.49 7.03 -9.38
N ALA A 188 8.19 6.83 -9.57
CA ALA A 188 7.60 6.48 -10.85
C ALA A 188 6.40 7.37 -11.14
N ALA A 189 6.22 7.80 -12.40
CA ALA A 189 5.10 8.67 -12.78
C ALA A 189 4.78 8.59 -14.27
N GLY A 190 3.55 8.98 -14.62
CA GLY A 190 3.06 9.17 -15.99
C GLY A 190 2.00 8.15 -16.42
N ASN A 191 1.35 8.40 -17.55
CA ASN A 191 0.46 7.44 -18.20
C ASN A 191 1.30 6.33 -18.85
N ARG A 192 1.20 5.07 -18.36
CA ARG A 192 2.19 4.00 -18.48
C ARG A 192 3.50 4.42 -17.82
N ALA A 193 3.44 4.55 -16.50
CA ALA A 193 4.48 5.12 -15.67
C ALA A 193 5.87 4.51 -15.92
N SER A 194 6.86 5.37 -15.95
CA SER A 194 8.28 5.04 -16.01
C SER A 194 8.99 5.51 -14.74
N LEU A 195 10.17 4.96 -14.47
CA LEU A 195 11.02 5.44 -13.38
C LEU A 195 11.53 6.85 -13.68
N ARG A 196 11.46 7.72 -12.66
CA ARG A 196 11.96 9.10 -12.70
C ARG A 196 13.24 9.28 -11.88
N GLY A 197 13.71 8.23 -11.24
CA GLY A 197 14.86 8.21 -10.35
C GLY A 197 14.54 7.57 -9.01
N LEU A 198 15.35 7.86 -8.01
CA LEU A 198 15.19 7.40 -6.65
C LEU A 198 14.48 8.45 -5.78
N ASN A 199 13.70 8.01 -4.81
CA ASN A 199 13.03 8.84 -3.81
C ASN A 199 14.04 9.35 -2.74
N ILE A 200 14.99 10.16 -3.17
CA ILE A 200 16.08 10.66 -2.31
C ILE A 200 15.55 11.44 -1.10
N ILE A 201 14.49 12.23 -1.30
CA ILE A 201 13.89 13.01 -0.21
C ILE A 201 13.29 12.07 0.84
N GLY A 202 12.55 11.05 0.41
CA GLY A 202 12.00 10.03 1.31
C GLY A 202 13.10 9.27 2.05
N LEU A 203 14.17 8.89 1.36
CA LEU A 203 15.33 8.21 1.95
C LEU A 203 16.05 9.06 3.00
N LYS A 204 16.27 10.36 2.74
CA LYS A 204 16.84 11.29 3.72
C LYS A 204 15.93 11.40 4.97
N ARG A 205 14.62 11.53 4.77
CA ARG A 205 13.64 11.62 5.87
C ARG A 205 13.53 10.35 6.70
N SER A 206 13.76 9.18 6.12
CA SER A 206 13.77 7.90 6.84
C SER A 206 15.04 7.68 7.68
N GLY A 207 16.01 8.63 7.61
CA GLY A 207 17.26 8.54 8.36
C GLY A 207 18.30 7.60 7.73
N LEU A 208 18.12 7.20 6.46
CA LEU A 208 19.10 6.36 5.79
C LEU A 208 20.46 7.09 5.70
N PRO A 209 21.59 6.46 6.11
CA PRO A 209 22.90 7.09 6.07
C PRO A 209 23.28 7.58 4.65
N ARG A 210 23.94 8.73 4.57
CA ARG A 210 24.38 9.30 3.27
C ARG A 210 25.22 8.31 2.44
N ALA A 211 26.06 7.51 3.09
CA ALA A 211 26.85 6.47 2.44
C ALA A 211 25.98 5.41 1.73
N GLU A 212 24.89 4.97 2.39
CA GLU A 212 23.93 4.03 1.80
C GLU A 212 23.17 4.65 0.63
N ILE A 213 22.74 5.92 0.76
CA ILE A 213 22.11 6.65 -0.36
C ILE A 213 23.05 6.75 -1.57
N TYR A 214 24.35 6.98 -1.32
CA TYR A 214 25.35 7.03 -2.40
C TYR A 214 25.49 5.66 -3.09
N LEU A 215 25.62 4.57 -2.32
CA LEU A 215 25.70 3.20 -2.87
C LEU A 215 24.43 2.85 -3.66
N LEU A 216 23.26 3.20 -3.13
CA LEU A 216 21.98 2.98 -3.79
C LEU A 216 21.88 3.72 -5.14
N ARG A 217 22.34 4.99 -5.21
CA ARG A 217 22.41 5.76 -6.47
C ARG A 217 23.36 5.10 -7.49
N ARG A 218 24.51 4.60 -7.04
CA ARG A 218 25.45 3.88 -7.90
C ARG A 218 24.83 2.58 -8.43
N ALA A 219 24.20 1.79 -7.57
CA ALA A 219 23.51 0.57 -7.95
C ALA A 219 22.40 0.83 -8.97
N TYR A 220 21.56 1.85 -8.74
CA TYR A 220 20.50 2.24 -9.66
C TYR A 220 21.06 2.62 -11.05
N ARG A 221 22.13 3.45 -11.12
CA ARG A 221 22.77 3.83 -12.38
C ARG A 221 23.34 2.62 -13.10
N MET A 222 23.99 1.69 -12.38
CA MET A 222 24.55 0.47 -12.96
C MET A 222 23.47 -0.46 -13.49
N ILE A 223 22.40 -0.70 -12.73
CA ILE A 223 21.31 -1.60 -13.11
C ILE A 223 20.63 -1.10 -14.41
N PHE A 224 20.45 0.19 -14.56
CA PHE A 224 19.77 0.80 -15.71
C PHE A 224 20.72 1.43 -16.74
N ASP A 225 22.02 1.09 -16.67
CA ASP A 225 22.96 1.46 -17.73
C ASP A 225 22.57 0.76 -19.04
N ARG A 226 22.59 1.52 -20.14
CA ARG A 226 22.08 1.08 -21.44
C ARG A 226 23.12 0.35 -22.29
N SER A 227 24.35 0.27 -21.86
CA SER A 227 25.42 -0.46 -22.58
C SER A 227 25.20 -1.97 -22.57
N ARG A 228 24.37 -2.46 -21.65
CA ARG A 228 24.02 -3.89 -21.48
C ARG A 228 22.53 -4.05 -21.17
N THR A 229 22.07 -5.28 -21.17
CA THR A 229 20.72 -5.60 -20.67
C THR A 229 20.64 -5.43 -19.16
N VAL A 230 19.45 -5.11 -18.64
CA VAL A 230 19.24 -5.01 -17.18
C VAL A 230 19.60 -6.32 -16.48
N ALA A 231 19.36 -7.48 -17.13
CA ALA A 231 19.71 -8.78 -16.54
C ALA A 231 21.24 -8.93 -16.34
N GLU A 232 22.03 -8.56 -17.34
CA GLU A 232 23.50 -8.56 -17.22
C GLU A 232 23.99 -7.57 -16.17
N ASN A 233 23.44 -6.36 -16.16
CA ASN A 233 23.78 -5.34 -15.17
C ASN A 233 23.45 -5.78 -13.73
N VAL A 234 22.33 -6.46 -13.53
CA VAL A 234 21.92 -7.00 -12.22
C VAL A 234 22.92 -8.04 -11.72
N GLU A 235 23.42 -8.95 -12.59
CA GLU A 235 24.42 -9.93 -12.18
C GLU A 235 25.77 -9.26 -11.76
N ILE A 236 26.17 -8.20 -12.45
CA ILE A 236 27.35 -7.40 -12.06
C ILE A 236 27.07 -6.69 -10.72
N ALA A 237 25.91 -6.05 -10.60
CA ALA A 237 25.53 -5.30 -9.40
C ALA A 237 25.45 -6.19 -8.15
N LYS A 238 25.01 -7.45 -8.26
CA LYS A 238 25.00 -8.42 -7.16
C LYS A 238 26.36 -8.56 -6.50
N THR A 239 27.41 -8.62 -7.29
CA THR A 239 28.78 -8.77 -6.79
C THR A 239 29.30 -7.45 -6.22
N GLU A 240 29.08 -6.34 -6.92
CA GLU A 240 29.63 -5.03 -6.54
C GLU A 240 28.98 -4.46 -5.28
N PHE A 241 27.66 -4.68 -5.11
CA PHE A 241 26.88 -4.11 -4.01
C PHE A 241 26.45 -5.14 -2.96
N ALA A 242 27.09 -6.31 -2.90
CA ALA A 242 26.76 -7.40 -1.95
C ALA A 242 26.73 -6.94 -0.47
N SER A 243 27.52 -5.93 -0.11
CA SER A 243 27.58 -5.38 1.25
C SER A 243 26.53 -4.30 1.55
N SER A 244 25.77 -3.84 0.54
CA SER A 244 24.74 -2.81 0.71
C SER A 244 23.34 -3.45 0.77
N PRO A 245 22.70 -3.52 1.93
CA PRO A 245 21.36 -4.11 2.05
C PRO A 245 20.31 -3.40 1.20
N THR A 246 20.42 -2.07 1.03
CA THR A 246 19.48 -1.28 0.23
C THR A 246 19.62 -1.54 -1.27
N ALA A 247 20.85 -1.65 -1.77
CA ALA A 247 21.10 -2.02 -3.16
C ALA A 247 20.64 -3.45 -3.45
N MET A 248 20.95 -4.38 -2.55
CA MET A 248 20.49 -5.78 -2.66
C MET A 248 18.97 -5.88 -2.71
N LYS A 249 18.26 -5.03 -1.98
CA LYS A 249 16.78 -5.02 -2.00
C LYS A 249 16.21 -4.69 -3.40
N ILE A 250 16.83 -3.79 -4.16
CA ILE A 250 16.45 -3.55 -5.57
C ILE A 250 16.76 -4.79 -6.43
N ILE A 251 17.94 -5.35 -6.26
CA ILE A 251 18.40 -6.50 -7.02
C ILE A 251 17.49 -7.70 -6.80
N ASP A 252 17.18 -8.01 -5.55
CA ASP A 252 16.29 -9.11 -5.17
C ASP A 252 14.87 -8.90 -5.70
N PHE A 253 14.37 -7.67 -5.66
CA PHE A 253 13.07 -7.33 -6.23
C PHE A 253 13.00 -7.60 -7.73
N ILE A 254 14.03 -7.22 -8.49
CA ILE A 254 14.09 -7.44 -9.94
C ILE A 254 14.24 -8.95 -10.24
N THR A 255 15.06 -9.66 -9.48
CA THR A 255 15.33 -11.09 -9.70
C THR A 255 14.19 -12.00 -9.27
N SER A 256 13.42 -11.62 -8.27
CA SER A 256 12.26 -12.39 -7.77
C SER A 256 11.02 -12.32 -8.67
N ARG A 257 11.13 -11.96 -9.89
CA ARG A 257 10.13 -11.81 -10.96
C ARG A 257 8.66 -11.96 -10.52
N GLY A 258 7.90 -10.87 -10.69
CA GLY A 258 6.45 -10.86 -10.60
C GLY A 258 5.77 -11.33 -11.90
N LYS A 259 4.45 -11.27 -11.94
CA LYS A 259 3.66 -11.53 -13.17
C LYS A 259 3.77 -10.41 -14.19
N ARG A 260 4.25 -9.23 -13.78
CA ARG A 260 4.38 -8.04 -14.64
C ARG A 260 5.86 -7.77 -14.93
N HIS A 261 6.11 -7.06 -16.05
CA HIS A 261 7.41 -6.43 -16.28
C HIS A 261 7.60 -5.31 -15.23
N TYR A 262 8.82 -4.93 -14.96
CA TYR A 262 9.12 -3.77 -14.12
C TYR A 262 9.23 -2.48 -14.96
N ALA A 263 8.89 -1.36 -14.36
CA ALA A 263 9.10 -0.04 -14.94
C ALA A 263 10.60 0.24 -15.10
N VAL A 264 10.97 0.89 -16.20
CA VAL A 264 12.34 1.32 -16.49
C VAL A 264 12.40 2.83 -16.66
N PRO A 265 13.59 3.44 -16.59
CA PRO A 265 13.74 4.87 -16.88
C PRO A 265 13.28 5.24 -18.28
N SER A 266 12.60 6.40 -18.44
CA SER A 266 12.12 6.89 -19.73
C SER A 266 13.26 7.07 -20.74
N LEU A 267 12.98 6.80 -22.03
CA LEU A 267 13.91 7.04 -23.13
C LEU A 267 14.02 8.54 -23.49
N LYS A 268 12.99 9.35 -23.12
CA LYS A 268 13.04 10.81 -23.32
C LYS A 268 13.74 11.41 -22.11
N GLY A 269 14.90 12.04 -22.33
CA GLY A 269 15.65 12.76 -21.32
C GLY A 269 14.75 13.74 -20.57
N GLY A 270 14.53 13.49 -19.32
CA GLY A 270 13.74 14.23 -18.36
C GLY A 270 14.23 13.79 -17.00
N GLY A 271 15.50 13.92 -16.78
CA GLY A 271 16.11 13.85 -15.49
C GLY A 271 16.65 15.24 -15.22
N ASP A 272 15.83 16.11 -14.66
CA ASP A 272 16.38 17.13 -13.80
C ASP A 272 16.86 16.37 -12.55
N ASP A 273 18.13 15.93 -12.59
CA ASP A 273 18.92 15.75 -11.39
C ASP A 273 19.02 17.16 -10.80
N ASP A 274 17.97 17.55 -10.07
CA ASP A 274 18.03 18.70 -9.19
C ASP A 274 19.02 18.34 -8.06
N ASP A 275 20.30 18.48 -8.38
CA ASP A 275 21.39 18.50 -7.43
C ASP A 275 21.28 19.83 -6.65
N GLY A 276 20.15 20.00 -5.95
CA GLY A 276 20.01 21.02 -4.93
C GLY A 276 20.98 20.71 -3.80
N ASP A 277 22.23 21.09 -4.00
CA ASP A 277 23.18 21.38 -2.93
C ASP A 277 22.68 22.64 -2.20
N ASP A 278 21.65 22.47 -1.36
CA ASP A 278 21.37 23.44 -0.32
C ASP A 278 22.42 23.25 0.78
N GLU A 279 23.53 24.00 0.63
CA GLU A 279 24.36 24.45 1.74
C GLU A 279 23.51 25.43 2.57
N GLY A 280 23.12 24.99 3.79
CA GLY A 280 22.41 25.83 4.76
C GLY A 280 22.23 25.07 6.07
#